data_0996a9cb835704cd4d1da20880bdf383
#
_entry.id   0996a9cb835704cd4d1da20880bdf383
#
_cell.length_a   1.000
_cell.length_b   1.000
_cell.length_c   1.000
_cell.angle_alpha   90.00
_cell.angle_beta   90.00
_cell.angle_gamma   90.00
#
_symmetry.space_group_name_H-M   'P 1'
#
loop_
_entity.id
_entity.type
_entity.pdbx_description
1 polymer ?
#
loop_
_entity_poly.entity_id
_entity_poly.type
_entity_poly.pdbx_seq_one_letter_code
_entity_poly.pdbx_strand_id
1 'polypeptide(L)'
;MKKYFIVLSISFFGFACGSQSNSSETKDAEKTTTSVMDNPDYEKGLNLIAKSDCFTCHKLRDASIGPAYGLVAAKYEGTEANIDMLANKIIAGGQGVWGQIAMAAHPNISKEDAKAMVKYILLLKEEKK
;
A
#
# COMPACT_ATOMS: atom_id res chain seq x y z
N MET A 1 -21.04 40.82 -61.65
CA MET A 1 -20.27 39.81 -60.96
C MET A 1 -19.23 40.54 -60.12
N LYS A 2 -19.59 40.92 -58.91
CA LYS A 2 -18.73 41.74 -58.03
C LYS A 2 -18.19 40.86 -56.94
N LYS A 3 -16.85 40.71 -56.92
CA LYS A 3 -16.10 40.01 -55.89
C LYS A 3 -15.88 40.95 -54.70
N TYR A 4 -16.41 40.62 -53.53
CA TYR A 4 -16.12 41.32 -52.28
C TYR A 4 -15.06 40.56 -51.54
N PHE A 5 -13.88 41.16 -51.39
CA PHE A 5 -12.86 40.72 -50.48
C PHE A 5 -13.15 41.27 -49.09
N ILE A 6 -13.44 40.42 -48.15
CA ILE A 6 -13.56 40.77 -46.75
C ILE A 6 -12.20 40.39 -46.09
N VAL A 7 -11.47 41.40 -45.72
CA VAL A 7 -10.24 41.29 -44.93
C VAL A 7 -10.68 41.15 -43.46
N LEU A 8 -10.52 39.97 -42.89
CA LEU A 8 -10.82 39.72 -41.49
C LEU A 8 -9.53 39.95 -40.68
N SER A 9 -9.50 41.06 -39.97
CA SER A 9 -8.40 41.40 -39.03
C SER A 9 -8.53 40.54 -37.76
N ILE A 10 -7.60 39.61 -37.56
CA ILE A 10 -7.54 38.81 -36.35
C ILE A 10 -6.69 39.53 -35.32
N SER A 11 -7.34 40.16 -34.34
CA SER A 11 -6.69 40.69 -33.16
C SER A 11 -6.28 39.54 -32.22
N PHE A 12 -4.98 39.38 -32.05
CA PHE A 12 -4.41 38.45 -31.07
C PHE A 12 -4.54 39.06 -29.67
N PHE A 13 -5.52 38.58 -28.91
CA PHE A 13 -5.62 38.84 -27.48
C PHE A 13 -4.80 37.81 -26.75
N GLY A 14 -3.66 38.18 -26.23
CA GLY A 14 -2.83 37.36 -25.35
C GLY A 14 -3.50 37.18 -24.01
N PHE A 15 -4.03 35.98 -23.77
CA PHE A 15 -4.53 35.57 -22.47
C PHE A 15 -3.39 34.89 -21.71
N ALA A 16 -2.71 35.64 -20.87
CA ALA A 16 -1.76 35.10 -19.91
C ALA A 16 -2.55 34.44 -18.79
N CYS A 17 -2.81 33.15 -18.92
CA CYS A 17 -3.38 32.33 -17.84
C CYS A 17 -2.23 31.88 -16.94
N GLY A 18 -2.01 32.60 -15.84
CA GLY A 18 -1.18 32.17 -14.73
C GLY A 18 -1.85 31.01 -14.04
N SER A 19 -1.47 29.78 -14.37
CA SER A 19 -1.88 28.58 -13.65
C SER A 19 -1.06 28.48 -12.36
N GLN A 20 -1.64 28.97 -11.29
CA GLN A 20 -1.15 28.70 -9.95
C GLN A 20 -1.64 27.30 -9.57
N SER A 21 -0.86 26.29 -9.93
CA SER A 21 -1.05 24.92 -9.45
C SER A 21 -0.70 24.88 -7.98
N ASN A 22 -1.72 24.83 -7.14
CA ASN A 22 -1.59 24.59 -5.72
C ASN A 22 -1.21 23.11 -5.51
N SER A 23 0.10 22.83 -5.53
CA SER A 23 0.67 21.50 -5.37
C SER A 23 1.09 21.30 -3.91
N SER A 24 0.13 21.22 -2.99
CA SER A 24 0.41 21.02 -1.57
C SER A 24 -0.13 19.72 -0.97
N GLU A 25 -0.75 18.84 -1.76
CA GLU A 25 -1.30 17.58 -1.21
C GLU A 25 -0.50 16.31 -1.54
N THR A 26 0.51 16.39 -2.43
CA THR A 26 1.28 15.21 -2.85
C THR A 26 2.56 14.99 -2.04
N LYS A 27 3.02 15.97 -1.27
CA LYS A 27 4.33 15.89 -0.57
C LYS A 27 4.31 15.02 0.68
N ASP A 28 3.20 14.98 1.42
CA ASP A 28 3.16 14.23 2.68
C ASP A 28 2.96 12.72 2.44
N ALA A 29 2.16 12.33 1.44
CA ALA A 29 1.99 10.93 1.07
C ALA A 29 3.29 10.34 0.47
N GLU A 30 4.01 11.11 -0.34
CA GLU A 30 5.27 10.70 -0.95
C GLU A 30 6.40 10.59 0.10
N LYS A 31 6.46 11.49 1.06
CA LYS A 31 7.48 11.46 2.13
C LYS A 31 7.32 10.24 3.03
N THR A 32 6.09 9.87 3.39
CA THR A 32 5.82 8.69 4.23
C THR A 32 6.14 7.40 3.48
N THR A 33 5.80 7.32 2.18
CA THR A 33 6.07 6.15 1.35
C THR A 33 7.57 5.91 1.16
N THR A 34 8.35 6.95 0.89
CA THR A 34 9.81 6.86 0.75
C THR A 34 10.46 6.37 2.05
N SER A 35 10.05 6.91 3.20
CA SER A 35 10.57 6.50 4.52
C SER A 35 10.25 5.03 4.87
N VAL A 36 9.11 4.51 4.46
CA VAL A 36 8.74 3.10 4.70
C VAL A 36 9.54 2.17 3.80
N MET A 37 9.77 2.53 2.55
CA MET A 37 10.55 1.73 1.59
C MET A 37 12.04 1.65 1.93
N ASP A 38 12.58 2.66 2.61
CA ASP A 38 13.98 2.69 3.07
C ASP A 38 14.22 1.78 4.29
N ASN A 39 13.16 1.22 4.88
CA ASN A 39 13.28 0.31 6.01
C ASN A 39 13.78 -1.06 5.52
N PRO A 40 14.89 -1.62 6.08
CA PRO A 40 15.42 -2.92 5.65
C PRO A 40 14.42 -4.08 5.84
N ASP A 41 13.52 -3.98 6.82
CA ASP A 41 12.46 -4.97 7.02
C ASP A 41 11.41 -4.94 5.90
N TYR A 42 11.25 -3.81 5.18
CA TYR A 42 10.30 -3.68 4.10
C TYR A 42 10.66 -4.57 2.92
N GLU A 43 11.86 -4.44 2.39
CA GLU A 43 12.29 -5.20 1.21
C GLU A 43 12.38 -6.70 1.51
N LYS A 44 12.97 -7.06 2.66
CA LYS A 44 13.10 -8.46 3.07
C LYS A 44 11.73 -9.13 3.22
N GLY A 45 10.81 -8.50 3.95
CA GLY A 45 9.48 -9.06 4.20
C GLY A 45 8.64 -9.14 2.93
N LEU A 46 8.66 -8.10 2.08
CA LEU A 46 7.97 -8.11 0.78
C LEU A 46 8.46 -9.24 -0.12
N ASN A 47 9.76 -9.45 -0.24
CA ASN A 47 10.35 -10.51 -1.05
C ASN A 47 9.93 -11.90 -0.57
N LEU A 48 9.87 -12.13 0.75
CA LEU A 48 9.41 -13.39 1.32
C LEU A 48 7.92 -13.64 1.02
N ILE A 49 7.08 -12.64 1.19
CA ILE A 49 5.64 -12.71 0.90
C ILE A 49 5.40 -12.96 -0.59
N ALA A 50 6.15 -12.27 -1.48
CA ALA A 50 5.99 -12.41 -2.92
C ALA A 50 6.42 -13.79 -3.46
N LYS A 51 7.36 -14.46 -2.78
CA LYS A 51 7.81 -15.82 -3.11
C LYS A 51 6.89 -16.91 -2.54
N SER A 52 6.00 -16.53 -1.65
CA SER A 52 4.99 -17.39 -1.05
C SER A 52 3.63 -17.11 -1.68
N ASP A 53 2.65 -17.96 -1.49
CA ASP A 53 1.31 -17.83 -2.07
C ASP A 53 0.39 -16.85 -1.32
N CYS A 54 0.92 -16.03 -0.43
CA CYS A 54 0.18 -15.12 0.46
C CYS A 54 -0.77 -14.19 -0.29
N PHE A 55 -0.35 -13.63 -1.43
CA PHE A 55 -1.17 -12.71 -2.22
C PHE A 55 -2.37 -13.34 -2.91
N THR A 56 -2.49 -14.67 -2.89
CA THR A 56 -3.68 -15.37 -3.35
C THR A 56 -4.90 -15.03 -2.47
N CYS A 57 -4.67 -14.92 -1.16
CA CYS A 57 -5.73 -14.67 -0.19
C CYS A 57 -5.70 -13.26 0.42
N HIS A 58 -4.54 -12.62 0.49
CA HIS A 58 -4.37 -11.29 1.05
C HIS A 58 -4.08 -10.24 -0.01
N LYS A 59 -4.56 -9.02 0.19
CA LYS A 59 -4.23 -7.84 -0.61
C LYS A 59 -3.59 -6.79 0.31
N LEU A 60 -2.98 -5.76 -0.28
CA LEU A 60 -2.35 -4.70 0.51
C LEU A 60 -3.39 -3.83 1.23
N ARG A 61 -4.44 -3.41 0.52
CA ARG A 61 -5.43 -2.42 0.99
C ARG A 61 -6.85 -2.98 1.09
N ASP A 62 -7.23 -3.85 0.20
CA ASP A 62 -8.60 -4.36 0.09
C ASP A 62 -8.72 -5.72 0.75
N ALA A 63 -9.83 -5.96 1.46
CA ALA A 63 -10.15 -7.29 1.95
C ALA A 63 -10.45 -8.22 0.76
N SER A 64 -10.00 -9.47 0.88
CA SER A 64 -10.24 -10.53 -0.10
C SER A 64 -10.71 -11.79 0.64
N ILE A 65 -10.10 -12.93 0.39
CA ILE A 65 -10.35 -14.16 1.18
C ILE A 65 -9.89 -13.94 2.62
N GLY A 66 -8.70 -13.37 2.79
CA GLY A 66 -8.14 -12.95 4.08
C GLY A 66 -8.22 -11.43 4.28
N PRO A 67 -7.87 -10.93 5.48
CA PRO A 67 -7.81 -9.51 5.75
C PRO A 67 -6.74 -8.82 4.89
N ALA A 68 -6.99 -7.56 4.51
CA ALA A 68 -5.95 -6.73 3.93
C ALA A 68 -4.78 -6.54 4.91
N TYR A 69 -3.56 -6.44 4.40
CA TYR A 69 -2.38 -6.21 5.25
C TYR A 69 -2.45 -4.87 5.99
N GLY A 70 -2.98 -3.81 5.34
CA GLY A 70 -3.23 -2.54 6.00
C GLY A 70 -4.19 -2.64 7.19
N LEU A 71 -5.22 -3.51 7.11
CA LEU A 71 -6.12 -3.77 8.24
C LEU A 71 -5.42 -4.51 9.38
N VAL A 72 -4.52 -5.45 9.05
CA VAL A 72 -3.70 -6.14 10.07
C VAL A 72 -2.80 -5.13 10.76
N ALA A 73 -2.11 -4.27 10.00
CA ALA A 73 -1.27 -3.21 10.52
C ALA A 73 -2.04 -2.19 11.37
N ALA A 74 -3.28 -1.88 11.01
CA ALA A 74 -4.14 -0.99 11.80
C ALA A 74 -4.57 -1.62 13.14
N LYS A 75 -4.71 -2.96 13.20
CA LYS A 75 -5.17 -3.68 14.38
C LYS A 75 -4.05 -3.98 15.37
N TYR A 76 -2.83 -4.25 14.91
CA TYR A 76 -1.73 -4.69 15.75
C TYR A 76 -0.58 -3.69 15.73
N GLU A 77 -0.08 -3.36 16.93
CA GLU A 77 1.14 -2.56 17.08
C GLU A 77 2.38 -3.41 16.79
N GLY A 78 3.46 -2.78 16.31
CA GLY A 78 4.74 -3.42 15.96
C GLY A 78 5.58 -3.88 17.15
N THR A 79 4.95 -4.44 18.18
CA THR A 79 5.66 -4.99 19.35
C THR A 79 6.17 -6.40 19.08
N GLU A 80 7.26 -6.81 19.72
CA GLU A 80 7.79 -8.17 19.59
C GLU A 80 6.73 -9.25 19.92
N ALA A 81 5.89 -9.00 20.90
CA ALA A 81 4.81 -9.93 21.26
C ALA A 81 3.81 -10.12 20.12
N ASN A 82 3.40 -9.03 19.43
CA ASN A 82 2.52 -9.10 18.28
C ASN A 82 3.21 -9.73 17.07
N ILE A 83 4.49 -9.41 16.85
CA ILE A 83 5.29 -10.00 15.77
C ILE A 83 5.37 -11.51 15.97
N ASP A 84 5.69 -11.96 17.17
CA ASP A 84 5.75 -13.39 17.49
C ASP A 84 4.40 -14.10 17.33
N MET A 85 3.33 -13.50 17.82
CA MET A 85 1.98 -14.04 17.72
C MET A 85 1.52 -14.16 16.26
N LEU A 86 1.73 -13.12 15.46
CA LEU A 86 1.35 -13.13 14.04
C LEU A 86 2.23 -14.07 13.21
N ALA A 87 3.52 -14.18 13.52
CA ALA A 87 4.41 -15.16 12.90
C ALA A 87 3.94 -16.60 13.18
N ASN A 88 3.49 -16.88 14.40
CA ASN A 88 2.90 -18.19 14.71
C ASN A 88 1.59 -18.43 13.92
N LYS A 89 0.81 -17.37 13.65
CA LYS A 89 -0.38 -17.48 12.78
C LYS A 89 -0.02 -17.81 11.33
N ILE A 90 1.07 -17.31 10.81
CA ILE A 90 1.56 -17.70 9.48
C ILE A 90 1.93 -19.18 9.47
N ILE A 91 2.69 -19.65 10.45
CA ILE A 91 3.19 -21.03 10.50
C ILE A 91 2.08 -22.03 10.76
N ALA A 92 1.22 -21.77 11.76
CA ALA A 92 0.19 -22.70 12.23
C ALA A 92 -1.19 -22.51 11.57
N GLY A 93 -1.40 -21.40 10.88
CA GLY A 93 -2.72 -21.03 10.38
C GLY A 93 -3.67 -20.59 11.49
N GLY A 94 -4.96 -20.64 11.21
CA GLY A 94 -6.00 -20.34 12.20
C GLY A 94 -7.17 -19.55 11.64
N GLN A 95 -8.18 -19.33 12.50
CA GLN A 95 -9.41 -18.62 12.14
C GLN A 95 -9.95 -17.81 13.34
N GLY A 96 -11.03 -17.08 13.12
CA GLY A 96 -11.84 -16.46 14.18
C GLY A 96 -11.65 -14.96 14.32
N VAL A 97 -10.41 -14.45 14.35
CA VAL A 97 -10.14 -13.01 14.55
C VAL A 97 -10.68 -12.16 13.39
N TRP A 98 -10.63 -12.70 12.18
CA TRP A 98 -11.05 -12.04 10.93
C TRP A 98 -12.25 -12.72 10.26
N GLY A 99 -12.98 -13.56 10.99
CA GLY A 99 -14.13 -14.29 10.49
C GLY A 99 -13.93 -15.80 10.53
N GLN A 100 -14.80 -16.51 9.81
CA GLN A 100 -14.86 -17.99 9.85
C GLN A 100 -13.97 -18.67 8.80
N ILE A 101 -13.43 -17.91 7.85
CA ILE A 101 -12.52 -18.47 6.83
C ILE A 101 -11.18 -18.74 7.50
N ALA A 102 -10.74 -19.99 7.45
CA ALA A 102 -9.46 -20.38 8.01
C ALA A 102 -8.31 -19.96 7.10
N MET A 103 -7.26 -19.38 7.68
CA MET A 103 -5.96 -19.22 7.04
C MET A 103 -5.23 -20.55 7.04
N ALA A 104 -4.72 -20.97 5.89
CA ALA A 104 -3.90 -22.17 5.77
C ALA A 104 -2.60 -22.06 6.58
N ALA A 105 -2.10 -23.17 7.07
CA ALA A 105 -0.80 -23.26 7.75
C ALA A 105 0.34 -23.28 6.72
N HIS A 106 1.46 -22.62 7.05
CA HIS A 106 2.68 -22.61 6.24
C HIS A 106 3.88 -23.16 7.04
N PRO A 107 3.88 -24.46 7.38
CA PRO A 107 4.85 -25.04 8.31
C PRO A 107 6.29 -25.05 7.78
N ASN A 108 6.48 -24.84 6.48
CA ASN A 108 7.81 -24.77 5.84
C ASN A 108 8.45 -23.37 5.95
N ILE A 109 7.73 -22.34 6.41
CA ILE A 109 8.26 -21.01 6.65
C ILE A 109 8.96 -21.00 8.01
N SER A 110 10.22 -20.59 8.03
CA SER A 110 10.97 -20.46 9.29
C SER A 110 10.35 -19.36 10.18
N LYS A 111 10.58 -19.47 11.48
CA LYS A 111 10.10 -18.45 12.43
C LYS A 111 10.66 -17.06 12.12
N GLU A 112 11.93 -17.00 11.74
CA GLU A 112 12.65 -15.78 11.39
C GLU A 112 12.06 -15.15 10.13
N ASP A 113 11.74 -15.94 9.11
CA ASP A 113 11.13 -15.44 7.89
C ASP A 113 9.70 -15.00 8.13
N ALA A 114 8.93 -15.75 8.92
CA ALA A 114 7.58 -15.35 9.32
C ALA A 114 7.58 -14.02 10.10
N LYS A 115 8.56 -13.80 10.99
CA LYS A 115 8.73 -12.51 11.69
C LYS A 115 9.08 -11.39 10.72
N ALA A 116 9.96 -11.63 9.76
CA ALA A 116 10.29 -10.63 8.72
C ALA A 116 9.07 -10.27 7.86
N MET A 117 8.26 -11.25 7.47
CA MET A 117 6.99 -11.01 6.77
C MET A 117 6.04 -10.15 7.61
N VAL A 118 5.90 -10.45 8.91
CA VAL A 118 5.03 -9.67 9.81
C VAL A 118 5.52 -8.25 9.97
N LYS A 119 6.83 -8.02 10.11
CA LYS A 119 7.39 -6.68 10.20
C LYS A 119 7.02 -5.84 8.98
N TYR A 120 7.19 -6.39 7.77
CA TYR A 120 6.72 -5.74 6.54
C TYR A 120 5.22 -5.41 6.59
N ILE A 121 4.39 -6.39 6.97
CA ILE A 121 2.93 -6.18 7.06
C ILE A 121 2.60 -5.02 8.00
N LEU A 122 3.25 -4.93 9.15
CA LEU A 122 2.99 -3.89 10.15
C LEU A 122 3.48 -2.49 9.71
N LEU A 123 4.43 -2.40 8.77
CA LEU A 123 4.83 -1.15 8.13
C LEU A 123 3.75 -0.57 7.20
N LEU A 124 2.78 -1.37 6.77
CA LEU A 124 1.71 -0.93 5.87
C LEU A 124 0.56 -0.21 6.58
N LYS A 125 0.74 0.16 7.84
CA LYS A 125 -0.23 0.95 8.61
C LYS A 125 -0.50 2.27 7.90
N GLU A 126 -1.77 2.50 7.56
CA GLU A 126 -2.18 3.81 7.03
C GLU A 126 -2.25 4.83 8.15
N GLU A 127 -1.68 5.99 7.94
CA GLU A 127 -1.91 7.14 8.82
C GLU A 127 -3.38 7.56 8.69
N LYS A 128 -4.06 7.65 9.83
CA LYS A 128 -5.42 8.20 9.85
C LYS A 128 -5.33 9.67 9.46
N LYS A 129 -5.92 10.02 8.32
CA LYS A 129 -6.17 11.41 7.93
C LYS A 129 -7.18 12.05 8.87
#